data_a5828b9332d17ecb28012adbf8c37679
#
_entry.id   a5828b9332d17ecb28012adbf8c37679
#
_cell.length_a   1.000
_cell.length_b   1.000
_cell.length_c   1.000
_cell.angle_alpha   90.00
_cell.angle_beta   90.00
_cell.angle_gamma   90.00
#
_symmetry.space_group_name_H-M   'P 1'
#
loop_
_entity.id
_entity.type
_entity.pdbx_description
1 polymer ?
#
loop_
_entity_poly.entity_id
_entity_poly.type
_entity_poly.pdbx_seq_one_letter_code
_entity_poly.pdbx_strand_id
1 'polypeptide(L)'
;MRIKVATFVYCLICNIPVCFFLCLAASITGASSLEAGVLTINFTEIGWLNMLYNFLVGFTIAMVIGTCVPLTRIGRWFTALFHVRNDTYTGNMPYRLLATLIITLIYYVAITPTLTLFNYFVLKIYTTPSQCGISFLINIPIMLLVGFVSSLINDVMAYKVAHLIDSDF
;
A
#
# COMPACT_ATOMS: atom_id res chain seq x y z
N MET A 1 9.18 9.19 22.03
CA MET A 1 9.52 9.62 20.66
C MET A 1 8.45 10.62 20.21
N ARG A 2 8.79 11.93 20.04
CA ARG A 2 7.83 12.90 19.52
C ARG A 2 7.66 12.64 18.02
N ILE A 3 6.50 12.16 17.63
CA ILE A 3 6.14 12.03 16.20
C ILE A 3 6.01 13.45 15.68
N LYS A 4 6.83 13.84 14.70
CA LYS A 4 6.69 15.15 14.07
C LYS A 4 5.34 15.23 13.36
N VAL A 5 4.63 16.33 13.51
CA VAL A 5 3.33 16.56 12.85
C VAL A 5 3.47 16.41 11.33
N ALA A 6 4.56 16.90 10.75
CA ALA A 6 4.84 16.75 9.32
C ALA A 6 4.92 15.28 8.90
N THR A 7 5.57 14.39 9.68
CA THR A 7 5.63 12.95 9.41
C THR A 7 4.23 12.32 9.44
N PHE A 8 3.42 12.69 10.43
CA PHE A 8 2.04 12.18 10.53
C PHE A 8 1.19 12.60 9.32
N VAL A 9 1.25 13.89 8.95
CA VAL A 9 0.51 14.42 7.80
C VAL A 9 1.00 13.79 6.49
N TYR A 10 2.31 13.62 6.33
CA TYR A 10 2.89 12.90 5.20
C TYR A 10 2.31 11.47 5.08
N CYS A 11 2.34 10.70 6.17
CA CYS A 11 1.80 9.35 6.21
C CYS A 11 0.29 9.32 5.90
N LEU A 12 -0.46 10.29 6.42
CA LEU A 12 -1.89 10.41 6.17
C LEU A 12 -2.18 10.60 4.67
N ILE A 13 -1.52 11.57 4.04
CA ILE A 13 -1.71 11.90 2.62
C ILE A 13 -1.26 10.76 1.71
N CYS A 14 -0.18 10.05 2.04
CA CYS A 14 0.28 8.90 1.28
C CYS A 14 -0.66 7.70 1.42
N ASN A 15 -1.05 7.37 2.65
CA ASN A 15 -1.71 6.10 2.93
C ASN A 15 -3.19 6.09 2.56
N ILE A 16 -3.91 7.22 2.61
CA ILE A 16 -5.34 7.26 2.22
C ILE A 16 -5.52 6.78 0.77
N PRO A 17 -4.90 7.40 -0.26
CA PRO A 17 -5.11 6.98 -1.63
C PRO A 17 -4.55 5.56 -1.89
N VAL A 18 -3.39 5.24 -1.33
CA VAL A 18 -2.76 3.92 -1.53
C VAL A 18 -3.67 2.81 -0.99
N CYS A 19 -4.15 2.92 0.25
CA CYS A 19 -5.06 1.94 0.84
C CYS A 19 -6.39 1.86 0.09
N PHE A 20 -6.93 3.00 -0.37
CA PHE A 20 -8.15 3.04 -1.15
C PHE A 20 -8.00 2.27 -2.47
N PHE A 21 -6.96 2.57 -3.26
CA PHE A 21 -6.72 1.89 -4.54
C PHE A 21 -6.39 0.40 -4.36
N LEU A 22 -5.67 0.03 -3.30
CA LEU A 22 -5.42 -1.37 -2.98
C LEU A 22 -6.71 -2.13 -2.66
N CYS A 23 -7.57 -1.56 -1.81
CA CYS A 23 -8.85 -2.18 -1.47
C CYS A 23 -9.79 -2.25 -2.67
N LEU A 24 -9.80 -1.22 -3.52
CA LEU A 24 -10.56 -1.22 -4.76
C LEU A 24 -10.07 -2.30 -5.72
N ALA A 25 -8.76 -2.40 -5.94
CA ALA A 25 -8.16 -3.42 -6.78
C ALA A 25 -8.47 -4.84 -6.27
N ALA A 26 -8.37 -5.07 -4.95
CA ALA A 26 -8.72 -6.34 -4.33
C ALA A 26 -10.20 -6.69 -4.54
N SER A 27 -11.08 -5.71 -4.41
CA SER A 27 -12.53 -5.91 -4.61
C SER A 27 -12.88 -6.21 -6.07
N ILE A 28 -12.23 -5.51 -7.01
CA ILE A 28 -12.41 -5.76 -8.45
C ILE A 28 -11.90 -7.15 -8.83
N THR A 29 -10.72 -7.55 -8.35
CA THR A 29 -10.18 -8.89 -8.63
C THR A 29 -11.05 -9.99 -8.01
N GLY A 30 -11.61 -9.76 -6.83
CA GLY A 30 -12.55 -10.67 -6.19
C GLY A 30 -13.89 -10.81 -6.92
N ALA A 31 -14.34 -9.75 -7.61
CA ALA A 31 -15.58 -9.72 -8.38
C ALA A 31 -15.36 -10.04 -9.88
N SER A 32 -14.16 -10.44 -10.27
CA SER A 32 -13.83 -10.80 -11.65
C SER A 32 -13.89 -12.31 -11.86
N SER A 33 -14.46 -12.74 -12.99
CA SER A 33 -14.42 -14.12 -13.47
C SER A 33 -13.78 -14.18 -14.86
N LEU A 34 -13.01 -15.25 -15.10
CA LEU A 34 -12.42 -15.53 -16.40
C LEU A 34 -13.15 -16.69 -17.03
N GLU A 35 -14.09 -16.40 -17.94
CA GLU A 35 -14.85 -17.40 -18.67
C GLU A 35 -14.48 -17.37 -20.16
N ALA A 36 -14.11 -18.52 -20.70
CA ALA A 36 -13.74 -18.68 -22.10
C ALA A 36 -12.67 -17.70 -22.61
N GLY A 37 -11.74 -17.25 -21.74
CA GLY A 37 -10.71 -16.28 -22.09
C GLY A 37 -11.15 -14.82 -22.06
N VAL A 38 -12.37 -14.54 -21.66
CA VAL A 38 -12.91 -13.18 -21.49
C VAL A 38 -12.97 -12.86 -20.01
N LEU A 39 -12.28 -11.76 -19.60
CA LEU A 39 -12.35 -11.24 -18.25
C LEU A 39 -13.64 -10.43 -18.10
N THR A 40 -14.56 -10.91 -17.27
CA THR A 40 -15.79 -10.20 -16.91
C THR A 40 -15.70 -9.69 -15.49
N ILE A 41 -16.10 -8.43 -15.27
CA ILE A 41 -16.15 -7.81 -13.94
C ILE A 41 -17.62 -7.58 -13.59
N ASN A 42 -18.09 -8.25 -12.54
CA ASN A 42 -19.44 -8.05 -12.04
C ASN A 42 -19.46 -7.02 -10.93
N PHE A 43 -19.73 -5.76 -11.27
CA PHE A 43 -19.75 -4.65 -10.31
C PHE A 43 -20.79 -4.79 -9.20
N THR A 44 -21.85 -5.60 -9.41
CA THR A 44 -22.86 -5.84 -8.38
C THR A 44 -22.37 -6.78 -7.29
N GLU A 45 -21.33 -7.57 -7.54
CA GLU A 45 -20.72 -8.49 -6.58
C GLU A 45 -19.62 -7.83 -5.74
N ILE A 46 -19.28 -6.57 -6.03
CA ILE A 46 -18.33 -5.83 -5.21
C ILE A 46 -18.94 -5.56 -3.85
N GLY A 47 -18.39 -6.19 -2.83
CA GLY A 47 -18.80 -6.00 -1.44
C GLY A 47 -18.31 -4.66 -0.88
N TRP A 48 -18.97 -3.56 -1.19
CA TRP A 48 -18.57 -2.21 -0.78
C TRP A 48 -18.36 -2.06 0.73
N LEU A 49 -19.18 -2.75 1.53
CA LEU A 49 -19.02 -2.74 2.99
C LEU A 49 -17.75 -3.48 3.41
N ASN A 50 -17.46 -4.63 2.79
CA ASN A 50 -16.23 -5.38 3.03
C ASN A 50 -14.99 -4.58 2.58
N MET A 51 -15.08 -3.87 1.46
CA MET A 51 -14.05 -2.96 1.00
C MET A 51 -13.77 -1.86 2.03
N LEU A 52 -14.82 -1.27 2.62
CA LEU A 52 -14.68 -0.25 3.66
C LEU A 52 -14.00 -0.80 4.93
N TYR A 53 -14.38 -1.99 5.39
CA TYR A 53 -13.72 -2.62 6.54
C TYR A 53 -12.24 -2.93 6.25
N ASN A 54 -11.94 -3.48 5.09
CA ASN A 54 -10.56 -3.74 4.66
C ASN A 54 -9.75 -2.44 4.57
N PHE A 55 -10.36 -1.36 4.04
CA PHE A 55 -9.74 -0.05 4.01
C PHE A 55 -9.40 0.46 5.41
N LEU A 56 -10.34 0.43 6.35
CA LEU A 56 -10.12 0.92 7.71
C LEU A 56 -9.01 0.13 8.43
N VAL A 57 -9.03 -1.19 8.32
CA VAL A 57 -7.99 -2.05 8.92
C VAL A 57 -6.64 -1.81 8.25
N GLY A 58 -6.58 -1.85 6.93
CA GLY A 58 -5.35 -1.63 6.16
C GLY A 58 -4.76 -0.25 6.39
N PHE A 59 -5.59 0.79 6.41
CA PHE A 59 -5.18 2.16 6.70
C PHE A 59 -4.62 2.31 8.12
N THR A 60 -5.26 1.69 9.11
CA THR A 60 -4.77 1.73 10.49
C THR A 60 -3.37 1.10 10.60
N ILE A 61 -3.17 -0.07 9.98
CA ILE A 61 -1.86 -0.73 9.95
C ILE A 61 -0.83 0.14 9.22
N ALA A 62 -1.21 0.71 8.07
CA ALA A 62 -0.34 1.59 7.30
C ALA A 62 0.10 2.81 8.10
N MET A 63 -0.80 3.43 8.84
CA MET A 63 -0.48 4.58 9.71
C MET A 63 0.47 4.17 10.84
N VAL A 64 0.26 3.03 11.48
CA VAL A 64 1.18 2.52 12.52
C VAL A 64 2.57 2.27 11.93
N ILE A 65 2.68 1.61 10.79
CA ILE A 65 3.96 1.35 10.14
C ILE A 65 4.64 2.66 9.75
N GLY A 66 3.93 3.57 9.08
CA GLY A 66 4.48 4.84 8.60
C GLY A 66 4.98 5.76 9.72
N THR A 67 4.34 5.69 10.90
CA THR A 67 4.74 6.54 12.05
C THR A 67 5.77 5.88 12.97
N CYS A 68 5.75 4.56 13.11
CA CYS A 68 6.61 3.82 14.04
C CYS A 68 7.88 3.27 13.39
N VAL A 69 7.83 2.91 12.11
CA VAL A 69 8.98 2.36 11.37
C VAL A 69 9.75 3.48 10.66
N PRO A 70 11.07 3.55 10.77
CA PRO A 70 11.88 4.57 10.12
C PRO A 70 12.05 4.28 8.61
N LEU A 71 10.96 4.34 7.85
CA LEU A 71 10.90 3.96 6.44
C LEU A 71 11.89 4.73 5.56
N THR A 72 12.07 6.03 5.84
CA THR A 72 13.05 6.87 5.12
C THR A 72 14.49 6.40 5.31
N ARG A 73 14.82 5.85 6.51
CA ARG A 73 16.14 5.27 6.78
C ARG A 73 16.33 3.97 6.02
N ILE A 74 15.29 3.12 6.00
CA ILE A 74 15.30 1.84 5.27
C ILE A 74 15.42 2.10 3.76
N GLY A 75 14.66 3.06 3.23
CA GLY A 75 14.75 3.45 1.82
C GLY A 75 16.15 3.93 1.44
N ARG A 76 16.76 4.80 2.24
CA ARG A 76 18.15 5.25 2.03
C ARG A 76 19.17 4.12 2.10
N TRP A 77 19.02 3.22 3.06
CA TRP A 77 19.90 2.04 3.17
C TRP A 77 19.78 1.15 1.92
N PHE A 78 18.57 0.86 1.49
CA PHE A 78 18.31 0.03 0.32
C PHE A 78 18.87 0.64 -0.97
N THR A 79 18.64 1.94 -1.20
CA THR A 79 19.16 2.63 -2.39
C THR A 79 20.69 2.72 -2.40
N ALA A 80 21.32 2.80 -1.21
CA ALA A 80 22.77 2.79 -1.09
C ALA A 80 23.39 1.46 -1.55
N LEU A 81 22.70 0.32 -1.42
CA LEU A 81 23.14 -0.98 -1.95
C LEU A 81 23.31 -0.97 -3.47
N PHE A 82 22.53 -0.15 -4.16
CA PHE A 82 22.60 0.03 -5.62
C PHE A 82 23.47 1.22 -6.03
N HIS A 83 24.25 1.80 -5.11
CA HIS A 83 25.10 2.98 -5.34
C HIS A 83 24.34 4.21 -5.84
N VAL A 84 23.01 4.28 -5.61
CA VAL A 84 22.18 5.43 -5.96
C VAL A 84 22.21 6.42 -4.81
N ARG A 85 22.87 7.57 -5.04
CA ARG A 85 22.92 8.67 -4.06
C ARG A 85 21.69 9.55 -4.18
N ASN A 86 21.25 10.06 -3.05
CA ASN A 86 20.19 11.04 -2.98
C ASN A 86 20.82 12.43 -2.79
N ASP A 87 20.86 13.21 -3.86
CA ASP A 87 21.25 14.62 -3.75
C ASP A 87 20.02 15.52 -3.52
N THR A 88 18.84 15.11 -4.00
CA THR A 88 17.54 15.77 -3.76
C THR A 88 16.41 14.78 -3.91
N TYR A 89 15.55 14.66 -2.88
CA TYR A 89 14.47 13.66 -2.85
C TYR A 89 13.53 13.72 -4.08
N THR A 90 13.21 14.92 -4.56
CA THR A 90 12.27 15.13 -5.68
C THR A 90 12.92 15.07 -7.06
N GLY A 91 14.24 15.12 -7.17
CA GLY A 91 14.94 15.21 -8.45
C GLY A 91 15.54 13.88 -8.98
N ASN A 92 15.80 12.92 -8.10
CA ASN A 92 16.49 11.69 -8.46
C ASN A 92 15.50 10.53 -8.65
N MET A 93 15.05 10.31 -9.91
CA MET A 93 14.09 9.24 -10.25
C MET A 93 14.55 7.83 -9.82
N PRO A 94 15.80 7.38 -10.09
CA PRO A 94 16.27 6.06 -9.64
C PRO A 94 16.18 5.87 -8.13
N TYR A 95 16.52 6.90 -7.34
CA TYR A 95 16.39 6.86 -5.90
C TYR A 95 14.93 6.67 -5.47
N ARG A 96 14.03 7.47 -6.02
CA ARG A 96 12.59 7.39 -5.70
C ARG A 96 12.01 6.02 -6.04
N LEU A 97 12.34 5.49 -7.23
CA LEU A 97 11.85 4.17 -7.64
C LEU A 97 12.30 3.07 -6.66
N LEU A 98 13.59 3.03 -6.32
CA LEU A 98 14.11 2.01 -5.41
C LEU A 98 13.60 2.20 -3.97
N ALA A 99 13.57 3.43 -3.47
CA ALA A 99 13.05 3.71 -2.14
C ALA A 99 11.56 3.34 -2.03
N THR A 100 10.74 3.72 -3.01
CA THR A 100 9.32 3.37 -3.04
C THR A 100 9.11 1.86 -3.16
N LEU A 101 9.93 1.16 -3.95
CA LEU A 101 9.85 -0.29 -4.10
C LEU A 101 10.00 -1.01 -2.75
N ILE A 102 11.06 -0.71 -2.00
CA ILE A 102 11.29 -1.39 -0.71
C ILE A 102 10.21 -1.01 0.33
N ILE A 103 9.78 0.26 0.34
CA ILE A 103 8.71 0.72 1.23
C ILE A 103 7.40 0.00 0.89
N THR A 104 7.04 -0.10 -0.39
CA THR A 104 5.85 -0.83 -0.83
C THR A 104 5.90 -2.30 -0.43
N LEU A 105 7.07 -2.95 -0.55
CA LEU A 105 7.24 -4.33 -0.08
C LEU A 105 7.01 -4.48 1.42
N ILE A 106 7.51 -3.55 2.24
CA ILE A 106 7.28 -3.56 3.70
C ILE A 106 5.79 -3.47 4.01
N TYR A 107 5.09 -2.51 3.40
CA TYR A 107 3.64 -2.36 3.56
C TYR A 107 2.90 -3.60 3.09
N TYR A 108 3.29 -4.15 1.93
CA TYR A 108 2.68 -5.35 1.38
C TYR A 108 2.79 -6.54 2.34
N VAL A 109 4.00 -6.83 2.83
CA VAL A 109 4.24 -7.96 3.75
C VAL A 109 3.50 -7.81 5.07
N ALA A 110 3.26 -6.61 5.54
CA ALA A 110 2.53 -6.37 6.79
C ALA A 110 1.00 -6.35 6.59
N ILE A 111 0.52 -5.63 5.56
CA ILE A 111 -0.92 -5.37 5.37
C ILE A 111 -1.61 -6.59 4.75
N THR A 112 -1.05 -7.16 3.69
CA THR A 112 -1.74 -8.18 2.91
C THR A 112 -2.04 -9.45 3.70
N PRO A 113 -1.08 -10.06 4.44
CA PRO A 113 -1.39 -11.21 5.28
C PRO A 113 -2.43 -10.89 6.36
N THR A 114 -2.32 -9.70 6.97
CA THR A 114 -3.27 -9.28 8.02
C THR A 114 -4.69 -9.14 7.47
N LEU A 115 -4.86 -8.48 6.30
CA LEU A 115 -6.16 -8.37 5.66
C LEU A 115 -6.68 -9.74 5.19
N THR A 116 -5.82 -10.61 4.69
CA THR A 116 -6.23 -11.97 4.29
C THR A 116 -6.75 -12.76 5.48
N LEU A 117 -6.07 -12.70 6.63
CA LEU A 117 -6.53 -13.33 7.87
C LEU A 117 -7.80 -12.67 8.40
N PHE A 118 -7.91 -11.35 8.35
CA PHE A 118 -9.11 -10.62 8.73
C PHE A 118 -10.32 -11.03 7.87
N ASN A 119 -10.14 -11.14 6.56
CA ASN A 119 -11.18 -11.61 5.64
C ASN A 119 -11.59 -13.06 5.89
N TYR A 120 -10.65 -13.92 6.31
CA TYR A 120 -10.95 -15.31 6.63
C TYR A 120 -11.66 -15.46 7.98
N PHE A 121 -11.13 -14.87 9.06
CA PHE A 121 -11.63 -15.09 10.41
C PHE A 121 -12.82 -14.19 10.77
N VAL A 122 -12.80 -12.93 10.34
CA VAL A 122 -13.78 -11.92 10.77
C VAL A 122 -14.89 -11.75 9.74
N LEU A 123 -14.55 -11.45 8.50
CA LEU A 123 -15.54 -11.22 7.45
C LEU A 123 -16.07 -12.52 6.82
N LYS A 124 -15.37 -13.66 7.05
CA LYS A 124 -15.75 -14.99 6.55
C LYS A 124 -15.99 -15.03 5.03
N ILE A 125 -15.24 -14.22 4.30
CA ILE A 125 -15.30 -14.15 2.83
C ILE A 125 -14.78 -15.46 2.22
N TYR A 126 -13.74 -16.05 2.83
CA TYR A 126 -13.18 -17.33 2.40
C TYR A 126 -13.76 -18.46 3.25
N THR A 127 -14.25 -19.51 2.59
CA THR A 127 -14.83 -20.67 3.27
C THR A 127 -13.78 -21.72 3.65
N THR A 128 -12.65 -21.76 2.92
CA THR A 128 -11.58 -22.72 3.15
C THR A 128 -10.20 -22.04 3.22
N PRO A 129 -9.25 -22.59 4.00
CA PRO A 129 -7.88 -22.06 4.04
C PRO A 129 -7.18 -22.06 2.68
N SER A 130 -7.49 -23.03 1.82
CA SER A 130 -6.94 -23.13 0.47
C SER A 130 -7.38 -21.98 -0.41
N GLN A 131 -8.65 -21.58 -0.37
CA GLN A 131 -9.16 -20.40 -1.09
C GLN A 131 -8.46 -19.12 -0.63
N CYS A 132 -8.27 -18.99 0.67
CA CYS A 132 -7.53 -17.87 1.27
C CYS A 132 -6.09 -17.80 0.70
N GLY A 133 -5.36 -18.92 0.68
CA GLY A 133 -3.99 -18.99 0.15
C GLY A 133 -3.90 -18.71 -1.35
N ILE A 134 -4.81 -19.26 -2.14
CA ILE A 134 -4.85 -19.03 -3.59
C ILE A 134 -5.16 -17.56 -3.89
N SER A 135 -6.17 -16.98 -3.24
CA SER A 135 -6.50 -15.56 -3.40
C SER A 135 -5.33 -14.65 -3.03
N PHE A 136 -4.62 -14.98 -1.93
CA PHE A 136 -3.41 -14.27 -1.54
C PHE A 136 -2.36 -14.28 -2.65
N LEU A 137 -2.04 -15.45 -3.21
CA LEU A 137 -1.00 -15.59 -4.25
C LEU A 137 -1.36 -14.88 -5.56
N ILE A 138 -2.62 -15.00 -6.01
CA ILE A 138 -3.08 -14.36 -7.25
C ILE A 138 -3.05 -12.83 -7.15
N ASN A 139 -3.34 -12.29 -5.98
CA ASN A 139 -3.37 -10.85 -5.76
C ASN A 139 -1.99 -10.21 -5.61
N ILE A 140 -0.91 -10.98 -5.38
CA ILE A 140 0.45 -10.43 -5.19
C ILE A 140 0.85 -9.44 -6.30
N PRO A 141 0.89 -9.81 -7.57
CA PRO A 141 1.40 -8.91 -8.62
C PRO A 141 0.55 -7.65 -8.78
N ILE A 142 -0.76 -7.78 -8.70
CA ILE A 142 -1.69 -6.64 -8.86
C ILE A 142 -1.54 -5.67 -7.68
N MET A 143 -1.49 -6.19 -6.46
CA MET A 143 -1.36 -5.37 -5.26
C MET A 143 -0.02 -4.65 -5.20
N LEU A 144 1.09 -5.34 -5.56
CA LEU A 144 2.40 -4.71 -5.62
C LEU A 144 2.44 -3.61 -6.68
N LEU A 145 1.87 -3.85 -7.87
CA LEU A 145 1.84 -2.86 -8.94
C LEU A 145 1.00 -1.64 -8.55
N VAL A 146 -0.22 -1.85 -8.08
CA VAL A 146 -1.14 -0.77 -7.67
C VAL A 146 -0.56 0.01 -6.49
N GLY A 147 -0.02 -0.68 -5.49
CA GLY A 147 0.62 -0.05 -4.33
C GLY A 147 1.84 0.77 -4.72
N PHE A 148 2.70 0.24 -5.59
CA PHE A 148 3.90 0.92 -6.06
C PHE A 148 3.56 2.19 -6.87
N VAL A 149 2.68 2.08 -7.86
CA VAL A 149 2.27 3.22 -8.70
C VAL A 149 1.57 4.30 -7.87
N SER A 150 0.63 3.90 -7.02
CA SER A 150 -0.08 4.83 -6.12
C SER A 150 0.89 5.55 -5.18
N SER A 151 1.85 4.83 -4.60
CA SER A 151 2.87 5.42 -3.72
C SER A 151 3.74 6.42 -4.46
N LEU A 152 4.21 6.09 -5.67
CA LEU A 152 5.03 7.01 -6.48
C LEU A 152 4.33 8.33 -6.79
N ILE A 153 3.04 8.27 -7.09
CA ILE A 153 2.25 9.47 -7.42
C ILE A 153 2.03 10.31 -6.15
N ASN A 154 1.58 9.67 -5.07
CA ASN A 154 1.18 10.38 -3.86
C ASN A 154 2.36 10.90 -3.04
N ASP A 155 3.52 10.25 -3.12
CA ASP A 155 4.73 10.62 -2.39
C ASP A 155 5.15 12.07 -2.66
N VAL A 156 5.10 12.51 -3.91
CA VAL A 156 5.46 13.90 -4.29
C VAL A 156 4.51 14.92 -3.66
N MET A 157 3.21 14.63 -3.67
CA MET A 157 2.21 15.53 -3.08
C MET A 157 2.35 15.58 -1.56
N ALA A 158 2.48 14.41 -0.94
CA ALA A 158 2.64 14.28 0.50
C ALA A 158 3.91 14.99 1.01
N TYR A 159 5.02 14.84 0.29
CA TYR A 159 6.27 15.54 0.62
C TYR A 159 6.12 17.06 0.56
N LYS A 160 5.51 17.59 -0.50
CA LYS A 160 5.28 19.04 -0.63
C LYS A 160 4.44 19.58 0.53
N VAL A 161 3.37 18.88 0.90
CA VAL A 161 2.51 19.33 2.01
C VAL A 161 3.23 19.22 3.35
N ALA A 162 3.98 18.14 3.59
CA ALA A 162 4.75 17.97 4.81
C ALA A 162 5.83 19.06 4.96
N HIS A 163 6.52 19.42 3.86
CA HIS A 163 7.53 20.48 3.83
C HIS A 163 6.94 21.89 4.08
N LEU A 164 5.66 22.13 3.73
CA LEU A 164 4.97 23.36 4.11
C LEU A 164 4.72 23.47 5.62
N ILE A 165 4.63 22.34 6.32
CA ILE A 165 4.40 22.27 7.77
C ILE A 165 5.73 22.37 8.55
N ASP A 166 6.76 21.69 8.03
CA ASP A 166 8.09 21.63 8.63
C ASP A 166 9.14 21.73 7.51
N SER A 167 9.80 22.88 7.41
CA SER A 167 10.81 23.15 6.36
C SER A 167 12.03 22.22 6.43
N ASP A 168 12.23 21.57 7.57
CA ASP A 168 13.33 20.61 7.79
C ASP A 168 12.92 19.17 7.44
N PHE A 169 11.70 18.96 6.93
CA PHE A 169 11.15 17.64 6.59
C PHE A 169 11.83 17.03 5.36
#